data_4f83976527c66ce48ab6072731d486ac
#
_entry.id   4f83976527c66ce48ab6072731d486ac
#
_cell.length_a   1.000
_cell.length_b   1.000
_cell.length_c   1.000
_cell.angle_alpha   90.00
_cell.angle_beta   90.00
_cell.angle_gamma   90.00
#
_symmetry.space_group_name_H-M   'P 1'
#
loop_
_entity.id
_entity.type
_entity.pdbx_description
1 polymer ?
#
loop_
_entity_poly.entity_id
_entity_poly.type
_entity_poly.pdbx_seq_one_letter_code
_entity_poly.pdbx_strand_id
1 'polypeptide(L)'
;MKEEEKQGGDISEKVEKLLNEKPKKKKGKKKWIFLGLLLLFVLFILKNLLFPGKATGMLVNTESLSKADIQEKLSVSGPVSGTQSQHVTSALHAKVKEILVKEGDKVTEGQLIAKLDTKDVEEALEAAKTQVDLAKANKEDATKNAKAEYAKVQTAYNNALLDFQRKSSLLESGDISQSEYEQAESALKDAKASLGSFKVSGGNVQVSESYDLQIKSAEEGLKKAQSAVDSAEIKAPISGTITRVNVEAGQFADNLQDGKPMFTVENLDQLELSISVSEYSIGKLSLGQKAIISADILGDEKLEGEVSSISPTGEQKNGTTAERVIPIKITIDGDKKGLISGITAKADIVLSEAKDVFVVPLSAVITGEDGSSQMAFVEDGKIHIVPVKTGVESDVSVEVSPLTEDASFKEGAHFVSAPDASLTEGMDVTEMPKDAPGESVSAEENAVIVKN
;
A
#
# COMPACT_ATOMS: atom_id res chain seq x y z
N MET A 1 67.57 28.84 -39.65
CA MET A 1 67.23 30.15 -40.22
C MET A 1 66.89 31.02 -39.02
N LYS A 2 67.92 31.74 -38.49
CA LYS A 2 68.06 33.21 -38.58
C LYS A 2 66.71 33.91 -38.26
N GLU A 3 66.58 34.45 -37.09
CA GLU A 3 66.97 35.74 -36.48
C GLU A 3 66.43 35.80 -35.05
N GLU A 4 67.24 36.11 -34.12
CA GLU A 4 67.03 37.05 -33.03
C GLU A 4 68.17 36.92 -32.00
N GLU A 5 69.31 37.43 -32.46
CA GLU A 5 70.36 37.89 -31.57
C GLU A 5 70.45 39.40 -31.75
N LYS A 6 69.88 40.19 -30.79
CA LYS A 6 70.30 41.57 -30.48
C LYS A 6 69.30 42.19 -29.49
N GLN A 7 69.58 42.02 -28.21
CA GLN A 7 69.21 43.02 -27.19
C GLN A 7 69.81 42.58 -25.82
N GLY A 8 71.09 42.47 -25.75
CA GLY A 8 71.82 42.09 -24.50
C GLY A 8 72.98 42.96 -24.23
N GLY A 9 73.08 44.21 -24.73
CA GLY A 9 74.25 45.04 -24.70
C GLY A 9 74.16 46.35 -23.94
N ASP A 10 73.06 46.71 -23.31
CA ASP A 10 72.90 48.10 -22.78
C ASP A 10 72.67 48.18 -21.23
N ILE A 11 72.75 47.11 -20.51
CA ILE A 11 72.50 47.12 -19.05
C ILE A 11 73.78 47.01 -18.26
N SER A 12 74.88 46.43 -18.78
CA SER A 12 76.13 46.28 -18.08
C SER A 12 76.95 47.59 -18.01
N GLU A 13 76.80 48.49 -18.98
CA GLU A 13 77.58 49.77 -18.98
C GLU A 13 76.99 50.84 -18.05
N LYS A 14 75.72 50.71 -17.64
CA LYS A 14 75.03 51.64 -16.73
C LYS A 14 75.18 51.32 -15.27
N VAL A 15 75.61 50.12 -14.92
CA VAL A 15 75.81 49.67 -13.56
C VAL A 15 77.21 50.01 -13.12
N GLU A 16 78.26 50.04 -14.00
CA GLU A 16 79.63 50.34 -13.68
C GLU A 16 79.89 51.84 -13.43
N LYS A 17 79.03 52.74 -13.91
CA LYS A 17 79.14 54.21 -13.68
C LYS A 17 78.53 54.68 -12.37
N LEU A 18 77.82 53.85 -11.63
CA LEU A 18 77.21 54.20 -10.31
C LEU A 18 78.02 53.75 -9.12
N LEU A 19 79.10 53.01 -9.32
CA LEU A 19 79.89 52.47 -8.25
C LEU A 19 81.15 53.31 -7.86
N ASN A 20 81.40 54.41 -8.58
CA ASN A 20 82.70 55.15 -8.43
C ASN A 20 82.63 56.62 -8.02
N GLU A 21 81.66 57.01 -7.18
CA GLU A 21 81.67 58.32 -6.53
C GLU A 21 81.90 58.19 -5.01
N LYS A 22 83.07 58.63 -4.57
CA LYS A 22 83.49 58.73 -3.16
C LYS A 22 82.71 59.84 -2.45
N PRO A 23 82.13 59.58 -1.25
CA PRO A 23 81.42 60.61 -0.52
C PRO A 23 82.32 61.51 0.29
N LYS A 24 82.07 62.78 0.17
CA LYS A 24 82.65 63.82 1.04
C LYS A 24 82.09 63.78 2.47
N LYS A 25 82.90 63.64 3.47
CA LYS A 25 82.60 63.65 4.90
C LYS A 25 81.89 64.93 5.32
N LYS A 26 80.63 64.86 5.88
CA LYS A 26 80.05 65.84 6.80
C LYS A 26 79.78 65.14 8.14
N LYS A 27 80.48 65.59 9.17
CA LYS A 27 80.26 65.17 10.54
C LYS A 27 78.96 65.75 11.10
N GLY A 28 78.17 64.92 11.82
CA GLY A 28 77.41 65.46 12.95
C GLY A 28 75.98 65.22 13.12
N LYS A 29 75.26 64.30 12.40
CA LYS A 29 73.85 64.03 12.72
C LYS A 29 73.40 62.54 12.65
N LYS A 30 74.32 61.61 12.42
CA LYS A 30 73.96 60.19 12.26
C LYS A 30 73.63 59.44 13.55
N LYS A 31 74.14 59.94 14.74
CA LYS A 31 73.85 59.30 16.04
C LYS A 31 72.39 59.48 16.48
N TRP A 32 71.76 60.61 16.16
CA TRP A 32 70.37 60.90 16.53
C TRP A 32 69.34 60.15 15.65
N ILE A 33 69.69 59.95 14.39
CA ILE A 33 68.82 59.15 13.45
C ILE A 33 68.88 57.69 13.84
N PHE A 34 70.02 57.18 14.26
CA PHE A 34 70.17 55.80 14.74
C PHE A 34 69.41 55.57 16.05
N LEU A 35 69.46 56.56 16.94
CA LEU A 35 68.69 56.51 18.19
C LEU A 35 67.20 56.57 17.98
N GLY A 36 66.74 57.37 17.00
CA GLY A 36 65.33 57.43 16.59
C GLY A 36 64.84 56.14 15.94
N LEU A 37 65.66 55.52 15.08
CA LEU A 37 65.37 54.23 14.47
C LEU A 37 65.36 53.07 15.47
N LEU A 38 66.28 53.12 16.44
CA LEU A 38 66.27 52.14 17.53
C LEU A 38 65.05 52.29 18.44
N LEU A 39 64.66 53.56 18.73
CA LEU A 39 63.45 53.81 19.51
C LEU A 39 62.19 53.38 18.76
N LEU A 40 62.08 53.59 17.43
CA LEU A 40 60.99 53.11 16.59
C LEU A 40 61.01 51.59 16.54
N PHE A 41 62.16 50.94 16.48
CA PHE A 41 62.27 49.46 16.49
C PHE A 41 61.90 48.88 17.85
N VAL A 42 62.27 49.52 18.95
CA VAL A 42 61.80 49.13 20.30
C VAL A 42 60.34 49.37 20.49
N LEU A 43 59.79 50.49 19.97
CA LEU A 43 58.34 50.74 19.96
C LEU A 43 57.55 49.73 19.06
N PHE A 44 58.16 49.29 17.96
CA PHE A 44 57.64 48.25 17.12
C PHE A 44 57.64 46.89 17.80
N ILE A 45 58.71 46.55 18.51
CA ILE A 45 58.79 45.33 19.30
C ILE A 45 57.81 45.42 20.50
N LEU A 46 57.76 46.59 21.19
CA LEU A 46 56.80 46.78 22.28
C LEU A 46 55.35 46.74 21.84
N LYS A 47 55.06 47.29 20.68
CA LYS A 47 53.72 47.19 20.07
C LYS A 47 53.36 45.73 19.73
N ASN A 48 54.32 44.94 19.22
CA ASN A 48 54.08 43.51 18.93
C ASN A 48 54.02 42.63 20.20
N LEU A 49 54.68 43.09 21.31
CA LEU A 49 54.66 42.40 22.58
C LEU A 49 53.45 42.74 23.46
N LEU A 50 52.95 44.00 23.38
CA LEU A 50 51.77 44.46 24.12
C LEU A 50 50.45 44.28 23.39
N PHE A 51 50.49 44.18 22.07
CA PHE A 51 49.33 43.87 21.21
C PHE A 51 49.76 42.71 20.32
N PRO A 52 49.72 41.43 20.80
CA PRO A 52 49.82 40.29 19.94
C PRO A 52 48.68 40.43 18.93
N GLY A 53 49.01 40.53 17.64
CA GLY A 53 48.00 40.58 16.58
C GLY A 53 47.04 39.45 16.81
N LYS A 54 45.73 39.76 16.86
CA LYS A 54 44.71 38.72 16.85
C LYS A 54 45.10 37.76 15.74
N ALA A 55 45.42 36.53 16.10
CA ALA A 55 45.56 35.48 15.12
C ALA A 55 44.25 35.52 14.32
N THR A 56 44.35 35.69 13.02
CA THR A 56 43.17 35.58 12.13
C THR A 56 42.83 34.11 12.11
N GLY A 57 42.05 33.67 13.12
CA GLY A 57 41.50 32.35 13.16
C GLY A 57 40.59 32.14 11.93
N MET A 58 40.49 30.91 11.49
CA MET A 58 39.56 30.53 10.44
C MET A 58 38.17 30.97 10.83
N LEU A 59 37.43 31.64 9.89
CA LEU A 59 36.04 32.04 10.12
C LEU A 59 35.13 30.82 10.06
N VAL A 60 34.37 30.58 11.12
CA VAL A 60 33.43 29.47 11.22
C VAL A 60 31.99 29.95 11.51
N ASN A 61 31.04 29.31 10.91
CA ASN A 61 29.61 29.52 11.22
C ASN A 61 29.28 28.70 12.47
N THR A 62 28.78 29.32 13.49
CA THR A 62 28.40 28.65 14.73
C THR A 62 26.91 28.75 14.99
N GLU A 63 26.35 27.71 15.58
CA GLU A 63 25.00 27.67 16.13
C GLU A 63 25.03 27.28 17.60
N SER A 64 24.02 27.65 18.34
CA SER A 64 23.90 27.28 19.76
C SER A 64 23.20 25.94 19.90
N LEU A 65 23.78 25.03 20.67
CA LEU A 65 23.19 23.72 20.98
C LEU A 65 21.91 23.93 21.79
N SER A 66 20.82 23.42 21.29
CA SER A 66 19.50 23.52 21.93
C SER A 66 18.80 22.18 21.93
N LYS A 67 17.91 22.02 22.88
CA LYS A 67 17.02 20.87 22.94
C LYS A 67 15.77 21.12 22.12
N ALA A 68 15.34 20.11 21.41
CA ALA A 68 14.10 20.12 20.62
C ALA A 68 13.55 18.71 20.49
N ASP A 69 12.31 18.63 20.02
CA ASP A 69 11.72 17.35 19.60
C ASP A 69 12.14 17.06 18.16
N ILE A 70 12.56 15.83 17.91
CA ILE A 70 12.93 15.36 16.59
C ILE A 70 12.15 14.10 16.22
N GLN A 71 11.75 13.99 14.96
CA GLN A 71 11.03 12.85 14.42
C GLN A 71 11.68 12.40 13.11
N GLU A 72 11.92 11.10 13.00
CA GLU A 72 12.20 10.42 11.74
C GLU A 72 10.87 10.13 11.06
N LYS A 73 10.70 10.57 9.82
CA LYS A 73 9.46 10.40 9.06
C LYS A 73 9.71 9.68 7.74
N LEU A 74 8.80 8.80 7.39
CA LEU A 74 8.74 8.19 6.06
C LEU A 74 7.62 8.87 5.27
N SER A 75 7.99 9.63 4.24
CA SER A 75 7.04 10.28 3.35
C SER A 75 6.71 9.38 2.16
N VAL A 76 5.45 9.01 2.04
CA VAL A 76 4.94 8.15 0.97
C VAL A 76 3.60 8.66 0.48
N SER A 77 3.23 8.33 -0.76
CA SER A 77 1.95 8.75 -1.33
C SER A 77 1.23 7.60 -2.01
N GLY A 78 -0.10 7.69 -2.02
CA GLY A 78 -0.94 6.68 -2.64
C GLY A 78 -2.39 7.14 -2.80
N PRO A 79 -3.24 6.30 -3.42
CA PRO A 79 -4.64 6.60 -3.56
C PRO A 79 -5.40 6.45 -2.24
N VAL A 80 -6.33 7.36 -2.02
CA VAL A 80 -7.35 7.27 -0.97
C VAL A 80 -8.49 6.39 -1.47
N SER A 81 -8.98 5.47 -0.67
CA SER A 81 -10.12 4.61 -0.97
C SER A 81 -11.02 4.45 0.25
N GLY A 82 -12.25 3.97 0.04
CA GLY A 82 -13.08 3.49 1.14
C GLY A 82 -12.51 2.20 1.73
N THR A 83 -12.81 1.93 2.98
CA THR A 83 -12.32 0.74 3.70
C THR A 83 -12.82 -0.57 3.09
N GLN A 84 -13.97 -0.53 2.44
CA GLN A 84 -14.55 -1.64 1.68
C GLN A 84 -15.00 -1.14 0.32
N SER A 85 -14.57 -1.81 -0.74
CA SER A 85 -14.99 -1.57 -2.11
C SER A 85 -15.46 -2.87 -2.75
N GLN A 86 -16.64 -2.86 -3.33
CA GLN A 86 -17.22 -4.01 -4.02
C GLN A 86 -17.68 -3.63 -5.41
N HIS A 87 -17.34 -4.48 -6.36
CA HIS A 87 -17.73 -4.36 -7.75
C HIS A 87 -18.95 -5.22 -8.02
N VAL A 88 -19.99 -4.62 -8.53
CA VAL A 88 -21.23 -5.29 -8.89
C VAL A 88 -21.21 -5.60 -10.39
N THR A 89 -21.25 -6.89 -10.72
CA THR A 89 -21.31 -7.40 -12.09
C THR A 89 -22.52 -8.32 -12.24
N SER A 90 -22.98 -8.54 -13.45
CA SER A 90 -24.00 -9.55 -13.76
C SER A 90 -23.39 -10.64 -14.63
N ALA A 91 -23.70 -11.91 -14.31
CA ALA A 91 -23.42 -13.05 -15.18
C ALA A 91 -24.60 -13.35 -16.14
N LEU A 92 -25.73 -12.65 -15.96
CA LEU A 92 -26.92 -12.85 -16.77
C LEU A 92 -26.84 -12.04 -18.08
N HIS A 93 -26.96 -12.70 -19.20
CA HIS A 93 -27.08 -12.05 -20.52
C HIS A 93 -28.47 -11.45 -20.70
N ALA A 94 -28.72 -10.31 -20.08
CA ALA A 94 -29.97 -9.58 -20.14
C ALA A 94 -29.74 -8.07 -20.22
N LYS A 95 -30.71 -7.34 -20.81
CA LYS A 95 -30.64 -5.89 -20.87
C LYS A 95 -31.02 -5.26 -19.55
N VAL A 96 -30.33 -4.16 -19.19
CA VAL A 96 -30.74 -3.34 -18.06
C VAL A 96 -32.06 -2.64 -18.39
N LYS A 97 -33.09 -2.94 -17.61
CA LYS A 97 -34.42 -2.37 -17.75
C LYS A 97 -34.50 -1.01 -17.05
N GLU A 98 -33.98 -0.93 -15.84
CA GLU A 98 -34.08 0.25 -14.99
C GLU A 98 -32.92 0.32 -14.04
N ILE A 99 -32.40 1.53 -13.83
CA ILE A 99 -31.37 1.87 -12.82
C ILE A 99 -32.03 2.74 -11.77
N LEU A 100 -31.96 2.32 -10.51
CA LEU A 100 -32.68 2.94 -9.39
C LEU A 100 -31.79 3.88 -8.55
N VAL A 101 -30.52 3.94 -8.86
CA VAL A 101 -29.50 4.71 -8.09
C VAL A 101 -28.62 5.52 -9.04
N LYS A 102 -27.97 6.55 -8.48
CA LYS A 102 -27.01 7.41 -9.17
C LYS A 102 -25.69 7.41 -8.41
N GLU A 103 -24.61 7.89 -9.08
CA GLU A 103 -23.35 8.16 -8.40
C GLU A 103 -23.57 9.16 -7.25
N GLY A 104 -23.03 8.85 -6.08
CA GLY A 104 -23.20 9.60 -4.84
C GLY A 104 -24.35 9.13 -3.93
N ASP A 105 -25.24 8.26 -4.39
CA ASP A 105 -26.33 7.74 -3.56
C ASP A 105 -25.82 6.77 -2.49
N LYS A 106 -26.35 6.89 -1.27
CA LYS A 106 -26.10 5.94 -0.19
C LYS A 106 -27.06 4.75 -0.33
N VAL A 107 -26.50 3.54 -0.22
CA VAL A 107 -27.23 2.28 -0.29
C VAL A 107 -26.94 1.41 0.92
N THR A 108 -27.90 0.54 1.28
CA THR A 108 -27.73 -0.50 2.29
C THR A 108 -27.51 -1.85 1.64
N GLU A 109 -26.83 -2.76 2.33
CA GLU A 109 -26.65 -4.13 1.86
C GLU A 109 -28.01 -4.78 1.51
N GLY A 110 -28.09 -5.44 0.36
CA GLY A 110 -29.32 -6.04 -0.17
C GLY A 110 -30.29 -5.07 -0.83
N GLN A 111 -30.04 -3.76 -0.81
CA GLN A 111 -30.89 -2.78 -1.49
C GLN A 111 -30.83 -2.98 -3.00
N LEU A 112 -32.03 -2.97 -3.66
CA LEU A 112 -32.14 -3.05 -5.10
C LEU A 112 -31.60 -1.79 -5.76
N ILE A 113 -30.62 -1.95 -6.66
CA ILE A 113 -29.93 -0.85 -7.35
C ILE A 113 -30.24 -0.81 -8.87
N ALA A 114 -30.53 -1.96 -9.47
CA ALA A 114 -30.97 -2.02 -10.86
C ALA A 114 -31.84 -3.27 -11.09
N LYS A 115 -32.61 -3.24 -12.15
CA LYS A 115 -33.42 -4.37 -12.65
C LYS A 115 -33.02 -4.69 -14.08
N LEU A 116 -32.83 -5.97 -14.35
CA LEU A 116 -32.63 -6.47 -15.70
C LEU A 116 -33.96 -6.83 -16.32
N ASP A 117 -34.00 -7.00 -17.63
CA ASP A 117 -35.17 -7.53 -18.34
C ASP A 117 -35.34 -9.02 -17.99
N THR A 118 -36.47 -9.35 -17.38
CA THR A 118 -36.76 -10.69 -16.84
C THR A 118 -37.51 -11.59 -17.78
N LYS A 119 -37.95 -11.09 -18.94
CA LYS A 119 -38.86 -11.81 -19.84
C LYS A 119 -38.37 -13.22 -20.21
N ASP A 120 -37.14 -13.31 -20.70
CA ASP A 120 -36.55 -14.58 -21.14
C ASP A 120 -36.33 -15.55 -19.97
N VAL A 121 -35.92 -15.04 -18.80
CA VAL A 121 -35.70 -15.87 -17.60
C VAL A 121 -36.98 -16.29 -16.91
N GLU A 122 -38.04 -15.47 -16.96
CA GLU A 122 -39.39 -15.84 -16.51
C GLU A 122 -39.99 -16.91 -17.39
N GLU A 123 -39.87 -16.81 -18.73
CA GLU A 123 -40.30 -17.86 -19.67
C GLU A 123 -39.54 -19.17 -19.41
N ALA A 124 -38.23 -19.11 -19.16
CA ALA A 124 -37.41 -20.29 -18.78
C ALA A 124 -37.81 -20.89 -17.43
N LEU A 125 -38.21 -20.06 -16.45
CA LEU A 125 -38.73 -20.51 -15.16
C LEU A 125 -40.04 -21.28 -15.32
N GLU A 126 -40.95 -20.76 -16.13
CA GLU A 126 -42.24 -21.42 -16.37
C GLU A 126 -42.06 -22.75 -17.13
N ALA A 127 -41.14 -22.79 -18.10
CA ALA A 127 -40.82 -24.03 -18.78
C ALA A 127 -40.21 -25.07 -17.81
N ALA A 128 -39.33 -24.64 -16.88
CA ALA A 128 -38.75 -25.53 -15.87
C ALA A 128 -39.82 -26.07 -14.88
N LYS A 129 -40.78 -25.24 -14.46
CA LYS A 129 -41.93 -25.70 -13.64
C LYS A 129 -42.73 -26.78 -14.36
N THR A 130 -43.06 -26.53 -15.62
CA THR A 130 -43.78 -27.49 -16.46
C THR A 130 -43.01 -28.81 -16.55
N GLN A 131 -41.70 -28.78 -16.64
CA GLN A 131 -40.86 -29.99 -16.70
C GLN A 131 -40.88 -30.79 -15.38
N VAL A 132 -40.94 -30.13 -14.23
CA VAL A 132 -41.09 -30.76 -12.90
C VAL A 132 -42.48 -31.43 -12.82
N ASP A 133 -43.53 -30.72 -13.24
CA ASP A 133 -44.90 -31.25 -13.19
C ASP A 133 -45.07 -32.45 -14.10
N LEU A 134 -44.48 -32.41 -15.31
CA LEU A 134 -44.45 -33.57 -16.24
C LEU A 134 -43.71 -34.78 -15.62
N ALA A 135 -42.56 -34.57 -14.99
CA ALA A 135 -41.82 -35.65 -14.35
C ALA A 135 -42.60 -36.27 -13.19
N LYS A 136 -43.30 -35.47 -12.37
CA LYS A 136 -44.20 -35.92 -11.30
C LYS A 136 -45.39 -36.69 -11.82
N ALA A 137 -46.07 -36.19 -12.88
CA ALA A 137 -47.18 -36.86 -13.53
C ALA A 137 -46.77 -38.23 -14.07
N ASN A 138 -45.62 -38.30 -14.75
CA ASN A 138 -45.10 -39.59 -15.28
C ASN A 138 -44.84 -40.61 -14.13
N LYS A 139 -44.33 -40.19 -12.98
CA LYS A 139 -44.15 -41.07 -11.80
C LYS A 139 -45.51 -41.51 -11.25
N GLU A 140 -46.48 -40.59 -11.16
CA GLU A 140 -47.83 -40.91 -10.67
C GLU A 140 -48.51 -41.93 -11.57
N ASP A 141 -48.48 -41.73 -12.89
CA ASP A 141 -49.05 -42.65 -13.85
C ASP A 141 -48.38 -44.02 -13.82
N ALA A 142 -47.03 -44.06 -13.74
CA ALA A 142 -46.29 -45.32 -13.56
C ALA A 142 -46.70 -46.02 -12.25
N THR A 143 -46.91 -45.26 -11.17
CA THR A 143 -47.34 -45.81 -9.88
C THR A 143 -48.76 -46.35 -9.95
N LYS A 144 -49.70 -45.67 -10.60
CA LYS A 144 -51.08 -46.15 -10.84
C LYS A 144 -51.07 -47.43 -11.64
N ASN A 145 -50.30 -47.47 -12.73
CA ASN A 145 -50.19 -48.67 -13.58
C ASN A 145 -49.55 -49.84 -12.82
N ALA A 146 -48.51 -49.62 -12.06
CA ALA A 146 -47.88 -50.66 -11.25
C ALA A 146 -48.80 -51.19 -10.16
N LYS A 147 -49.63 -50.32 -9.51
CA LYS A 147 -50.63 -50.74 -8.53
C LYS A 147 -51.72 -51.58 -9.13
N ALA A 148 -52.24 -51.21 -10.33
CA ALA A 148 -53.25 -51.97 -11.06
C ALA A 148 -52.73 -53.35 -11.46
N GLU A 149 -51.52 -53.43 -11.99
CA GLU A 149 -50.92 -54.72 -12.38
C GLU A 149 -50.62 -55.59 -11.16
N TYR A 150 -50.11 -55.03 -10.04
CA TYR A 150 -49.92 -55.74 -8.78
C TYR A 150 -51.25 -56.33 -8.26
N ALA A 151 -52.32 -55.58 -8.26
CA ALA A 151 -53.66 -56.05 -7.85
C ALA A 151 -54.14 -57.24 -8.67
N LYS A 152 -53.94 -57.21 -10.01
CA LYS A 152 -54.22 -58.29 -10.94
C LYS A 152 -53.43 -59.56 -10.61
N VAL A 153 -52.10 -59.40 -10.47
CA VAL A 153 -51.19 -60.52 -10.11
C VAL A 153 -51.48 -61.09 -8.71
N GLN A 154 -51.81 -60.22 -7.74
CA GLN A 154 -52.25 -60.64 -6.40
C GLN A 154 -53.51 -61.49 -6.47
N THR A 155 -54.52 -61.13 -7.32
CA THR A 155 -55.73 -61.90 -7.50
C THR A 155 -55.41 -63.24 -8.13
N ALA A 156 -54.55 -63.31 -9.18
CA ALA A 156 -54.12 -64.55 -9.76
C ALA A 156 -53.43 -65.50 -8.77
N TYR A 157 -52.52 -64.94 -7.92
CA TYR A 157 -51.89 -65.71 -6.86
C TYR A 157 -52.88 -66.27 -5.84
N ASN A 158 -53.89 -65.49 -5.37
CA ASN A 158 -54.89 -65.92 -4.45
C ASN A 158 -55.75 -67.06 -5.06
N ASN A 159 -56.11 -66.94 -6.35
CA ASN A 159 -56.88 -67.99 -7.07
C ASN A 159 -56.07 -69.28 -7.20
N ALA A 160 -54.74 -69.19 -7.58
CA ALA A 160 -53.89 -70.36 -7.68
C ALA A 160 -53.65 -71.04 -6.31
N LEU A 161 -53.57 -70.24 -5.24
CA LEU A 161 -53.44 -70.73 -3.85
C LEU A 161 -54.66 -71.51 -3.39
N LEU A 162 -55.88 -70.98 -3.64
CA LEU A 162 -57.14 -71.63 -3.37
C LEU A 162 -57.30 -72.92 -4.16
N ASP A 163 -56.96 -72.94 -5.48
CA ASP A 163 -57.00 -74.13 -6.30
C ASP A 163 -56.03 -75.23 -5.83
N PHE A 164 -54.80 -74.82 -5.52
CA PHE A 164 -53.78 -75.73 -4.92
C PHE A 164 -54.27 -76.33 -3.59
N GLN A 165 -54.81 -75.55 -2.65
CA GLN A 165 -55.36 -76.04 -1.40
C GLN A 165 -56.52 -77.05 -1.62
N ARG A 166 -57.45 -76.76 -2.55
CA ARG A 166 -58.52 -77.64 -2.90
C ARG A 166 -58.02 -78.95 -3.46
N LYS A 167 -57.09 -78.89 -4.42
CA LYS A 167 -56.52 -80.09 -5.03
C LYS A 167 -55.64 -80.90 -4.09
N SER A 168 -54.94 -80.27 -3.14
CA SER A 168 -54.25 -80.99 -2.07
C SER A 168 -55.20 -81.83 -1.23
N SER A 169 -56.31 -81.30 -0.84
CA SER A 169 -57.37 -82.08 -0.09
C SER A 169 -58.01 -83.22 -0.95
N LEU A 170 -58.21 -83.01 -2.22
CA LEU A 170 -58.78 -84.02 -3.15
C LEU A 170 -57.73 -85.16 -3.44
N LEU A 171 -56.43 -84.86 -3.47
CA LEU A 171 -55.39 -85.86 -3.61
C LEU A 171 -55.34 -86.75 -2.36
N GLU A 172 -55.41 -86.17 -1.14
CA GLU A 172 -55.46 -86.91 0.14
C GLU A 172 -56.66 -87.88 0.22
N SER A 173 -57.84 -87.50 -0.43
CA SER A 173 -59.00 -88.38 -0.50
C SER A 173 -58.93 -89.40 -1.70
N GLY A 174 -57.96 -89.24 -2.60
CA GLY A 174 -57.80 -90.09 -3.79
C GLY A 174 -58.66 -89.78 -4.94
N ASP A 175 -59.27 -88.57 -4.95
CA ASP A 175 -60.27 -88.16 -5.97
C ASP A 175 -59.60 -87.50 -7.23
N ILE A 176 -58.32 -87.20 -7.20
CA ILE A 176 -57.61 -86.67 -8.35
C ILE A 176 -56.26 -87.39 -8.58
N SER A 177 -55.68 -87.20 -9.74
CA SER A 177 -54.37 -87.77 -10.10
C SER A 177 -53.23 -86.92 -9.56
N GLN A 178 -52.05 -87.60 -9.34
CA GLN A 178 -50.76 -86.90 -8.96
C GLN A 178 -50.40 -85.77 -9.96
N SER A 179 -50.64 -86.02 -11.25
CA SER A 179 -50.44 -85.01 -12.34
C SER A 179 -51.26 -83.75 -12.18
N GLU A 180 -52.53 -83.84 -11.78
CA GLU A 180 -53.36 -82.68 -11.54
C GLU A 180 -52.99 -81.87 -10.31
N TYR A 181 -52.45 -82.51 -9.26
CA TYR A 181 -51.83 -81.80 -8.12
C TYR A 181 -50.61 -81.10 -8.51
N GLU A 182 -49.64 -81.76 -9.21
CA GLU A 182 -48.38 -81.15 -9.69
C GLU A 182 -48.60 -79.95 -10.59
N GLN A 183 -49.64 -79.97 -11.44
CA GLN A 183 -50.03 -78.85 -12.26
C GLN A 183 -50.46 -77.65 -11.41
N ALA A 184 -51.22 -77.86 -10.33
CA ALA A 184 -51.71 -76.81 -9.46
C ALA A 184 -50.50 -76.25 -8.61
N GLU A 185 -49.58 -77.13 -8.17
CA GLU A 185 -48.37 -76.70 -7.48
C GLU A 185 -47.48 -75.81 -8.42
N SER A 186 -47.31 -76.20 -9.66
CA SER A 186 -46.57 -75.42 -10.64
C SER A 186 -47.23 -74.03 -10.88
N ALA A 187 -48.57 -74.06 -11.08
CA ALA A 187 -49.34 -72.81 -11.26
C ALA A 187 -49.23 -71.85 -10.05
N LEU A 188 -49.26 -72.41 -8.83
CA LEU A 188 -49.05 -71.60 -7.64
C LEU A 188 -47.63 -71.02 -7.56
N LYS A 189 -46.59 -71.85 -7.90
CA LYS A 189 -45.21 -71.41 -7.95
C LYS A 189 -44.99 -70.29 -8.95
N ASP A 190 -45.59 -70.39 -10.15
CA ASP A 190 -45.48 -69.36 -11.17
C ASP A 190 -46.21 -68.07 -10.79
N ALA A 191 -47.38 -68.17 -10.19
CA ALA A 191 -48.10 -67.00 -9.68
C ALA A 191 -47.37 -66.33 -8.55
N LYS A 192 -46.76 -67.12 -7.64
CA LYS A 192 -45.92 -66.62 -6.55
C LYS A 192 -44.66 -65.89 -7.04
N ALA A 193 -44.00 -66.42 -8.08
CA ALA A 193 -42.85 -65.80 -8.72
C ALA A 193 -43.25 -64.48 -9.38
N SER A 194 -44.42 -64.43 -10.08
CA SER A 194 -44.93 -63.21 -10.68
C SER A 194 -45.25 -62.15 -9.64
N LEU A 195 -45.86 -62.52 -8.50
CA LEU A 195 -46.10 -61.59 -7.42
C LEU A 195 -44.81 -61.08 -6.77
N GLY A 196 -43.80 -61.94 -6.63
CA GLY A 196 -42.50 -61.61 -6.09
C GLY A 196 -41.62 -60.69 -6.95
N SER A 197 -42.00 -60.50 -8.24
CA SER A 197 -41.36 -59.55 -9.12
C SER A 197 -41.61 -58.09 -8.77
N PHE A 198 -42.67 -57.80 -8.02
CA PHE A 198 -43.00 -56.48 -7.55
C PHE A 198 -42.28 -56.12 -6.28
N LYS A 199 -41.62 -54.93 -6.25
CA LYS A 199 -41.07 -54.39 -5.02
C LYS A 199 -42.18 -53.69 -4.23
N VAL A 200 -42.51 -54.19 -3.06
CA VAL A 200 -43.52 -53.60 -2.18
C VAL A 200 -42.89 -53.17 -0.87
N SER A 201 -43.09 -51.95 -0.44
CA SER A 201 -42.63 -51.43 0.84
C SER A 201 -43.75 -50.68 1.54
N GLY A 202 -44.01 -51.01 2.82
CA GLY A 202 -45.10 -50.36 3.57
C GLY A 202 -46.50 -50.48 2.93
N GLY A 203 -46.75 -51.58 2.20
CA GLY A 203 -48.04 -51.80 1.50
C GLY A 203 -48.17 -51.06 0.16
N ASN A 204 -47.17 -50.35 -0.27
CA ASN A 204 -47.18 -49.65 -1.56
C ASN A 204 -46.24 -50.32 -2.56
N VAL A 205 -46.68 -50.41 -3.80
CA VAL A 205 -45.87 -50.86 -4.94
C VAL A 205 -44.86 -49.77 -5.29
N GLN A 206 -43.61 -50.16 -5.33
CA GLN A 206 -42.49 -49.25 -5.70
C GLN A 206 -42.32 -49.28 -7.23
N VAL A 207 -42.21 -48.11 -7.83
CA VAL A 207 -41.77 -47.95 -9.23
C VAL A 207 -40.27 -47.78 -9.32
N SER A 208 -39.73 -47.77 -10.53
CA SER A 208 -38.28 -47.57 -10.75
C SER A 208 -37.79 -46.28 -10.15
N GLU A 209 -36.64 -46.31 -9.46
CA GLU A 209 -35.93 -45.14 -8.91
C GLU A 209 -35.61 -44.10 -10.00
N SER A 210 -35.58 -44.51 -11.29
CA SER A 210 -35.34 -43.62 -12.41
C SER A 210 -36.34 -42.44 -12.47
N TYR A 211 -37.58 -42.63 -12.01
CA TYR A 211 -38.57 -41.53 -11.95
C TYR A 211 -38.22 -40.50 -10.87
N ASP A 212 -37.67 -40.94 -9.72
CA ASP A 212 -37.19 -40.02 -8.69
C ASP A 212 -36.00 -39.24 -9.16
N LEU A 213 -35.09 -39.85 -9.88
CA LEU A 213 -33.95 -39.19 -10.51
C LEU A 213 -34.39 -38.17 -11.58
N GLN A 214 -35.43 -38.49 -12.38
CA GLN A 214 -35.99 -37.56 -13.33
C GLN A 214 -36.62 -36.35 -12.66
N ILE A 215 -37.40 -36.54 -11.59
CA ILE A 215 -37.97 -35.45 -10.79
C ILE A 215 -36.85 -34.58 -10.21
N LYS A 216 -35.82 -35.19 -9.58
CA LYS A 216 -34.68 -34.48 -9.02
C LYS A 216 -33.95 -33.64 -10.07
N SER A 217 -33.70 -34.20 -11.24
CA SER A 217 -33.06 -33.50 -12.36
C SER A 217 -33.89 -32.28 -12.82
N ALA A 218 -35.24 -32.45 -12.93
CA ALA A 218 -36.15 -31.37 -13.27
C ALA A 218 -36.19 -30.28 -12.17
N GLU A 219 -36.17 -30.66 -10.90
CA GLU A 219 -36.13 -29.75 -9.75
C GLU A 219 -34.78 -28.96 -9.69
N GLU A 220 -33.64 -29.57 -10.04
CA GLU A 220 -32.39 -28.88 -10.21
C GLU A 220 -32.43 -27.87 -11.36
N GLY A 221 -33.09 -28.21 -12.47
CA GLY A 221 -33.40 -27.30 -13.57
C GLY A 221 -34.24 -26.09 -13.13
N LEU A 222 -35.31 -26.37 -12.36
CA LEU A 222 -36.17 -25.32 -11.79
C LEU A 222 -35.38 -24.39 -10.86
N LYS A 223 -34.54 -24.95 -10.00
CA LYS A 223 -33.69 -24.16 -9.10
C LYS A 223 -32.75 -23.22 -9.87
N LYS A 224 -32.14 -23.71 -10.97
CA LYS A 224 -31.31 -22.87 -11.84
C LYS A 224 -32.09 -21.73 -12.48
N ALA A 225 -33.27 -22.01 -12.98
CA ALA A 225 -34.15 -20.99 -13.60
C ALA A 225 -34.61 -19.95 -12.55
N GLN A 226 -34.92 -20.37 -11.33
CA GLN A 226 -35.28 -19.46 -10.24
C GLN A 226 -34.08 -18.57 -9.87
N SER A 227 -32.89 -19.13 -9.74
CA SER A 227 -31.68 -18.36 -9.47
C SER A 227 -31.37 -17.33 -10.57
N ALA A 228 -31.71 -17.63 -11.84
CA ALA A 228 -31.55 -16.67 -12.93
C ALA A 228 -32.53 -15.49 -12.78
N VAL A 229 -33.76 -15.73 -12.38
CA VAL A 229 -34.74 -14.66 -12.08
C VAL A 229 -34.26 -13.82 -10.90
N ASP A 230 -33.79 -14.44 -9.82
CA ASP A 230 -33.29 -13.73 -8.65
C ASP A 230 -32.05 -12.87 -9.00
N SER A 231 -31.23 -13.36 -9.93
CA SER A 231 -30.03 -12.65 -10.44
C SER A 231 -30.39 -11.47 -11.37
N ALA A 232 -31.63 -11.34 -11.82
CA ALA A 232 -32.07 -10.18 -12.57
C ALA A 232 -32.34 -8.96 -11.67
N GLU A 233 -32.46 -9.16 -10.37
CA GLU A 233 -32.50 -8.09 -9.38
C GLU A 233 -31.08 -7.80 -8.89
N ILE A 234 -30.47 -6.74 -9.41
CA ILE A 234 -29.11 -6.33 -9.00
C ILE A 234 -29.21 -5.61 -7.68
N LYS A 235 -28.58 -6.17 -6.66
CA LYS A 235 -28.58 -5.66 -5.28
C LYS A 235 -27.19 -5.19 -4.84
N ALA A 236 -27.14 -4.22 -3.94
CA ALA A 236 -25.89 -3.75 -3.33
C ALA A 236 -25.30 -4.87 -2.45
N PRO A 237 -24.05 -5.28 -2.66
CA PRO A 237 -23.40 -6.35 -1.87
C PRO A 237 -22.95 -5.89 -0.48
N ILE A 238 -22.79 -4.58 -0.28
CA ILE A 238 -22.42 -3.93 0.99
C ILE A 238 -23.19 -2.64 1.17
N SER A 239 -23.28 -2.17 2.41
CA SER A 239 -23.74 -0.82 2.70
C SER A 239 -22.62 0.18 2.40
N GLY A 240 -22.95 1.28 1.70
CA GLY A 240 -21.97 2.28 1.30
C GLY A 240 -22.54 3.33 0.36
N THR A 241 -21.67 3.92 -0.45
CA THR A 241 -22.02 4.91 -1.48
C THR A 241 -21.71 4.36 -2.86
N ILE A 242 -22.59 4.59 -3.82
CA ILE A 242 -22.35 4.28 -5.23
C ILE A 242 -21.29 5.26 -5.77
N THR A 243 -20.07 4.77 -6.02
CA THR A 243 -18.97 5.62 -6.51
C THR A 243 -18.88 5.63 -8.03
N ARG A 244 -19.38 4.58 -8.71
CA ARG A 244 -19.42 4.49 -10.17
C ARG A 244 -20.68 3.79 -10.67
N VAL A 245 -21.23 4.30 -11.76
CA VAL A 245 -22.30 3.68 -12.57
C VAL A 245 -21.78 3.60 -14.00
N ASN A 246 -21.38 2.41 -14.46
CA ASN A 246 -20.79 2.20 -15.78
C ASN A 246 -21.78 1.55 -16.77
N VAL A 247 -23.05 1.53 -16.46
CA VAL A 247 -24.09 0.89 -17.24
C VAL A 247 -25.24 1.86 -17.53
N GLU A 248 -25.89 1.70 -18.66
CA GLU A 248 -27.06 2.48 -19.06
C GLU A 248 -28.28 1.56 -19.33
N ALA A 249 -29.47 2.11 -19.16
CA ALA A 249 -30.71 1.40 -19.50
C ALA A 249 -30.72 1.01 -20.98
N GLY A 250 -31.04 -0.26 -21.28
CA GLY A 250 -31.03 -0.83 -22.62
C GLY A 250 -29.72 -1.53 -23.01
N GLN A 251 -28.63 -1.37 -22.28
CA GLN A 251 -27.38 -2.11 -22.49
C GLN A 251 -27.47 -3.53 -21.90
N PHE A 252 -26.65 -4.46 -22.43
CA PHE A 252 -26.51 -5.80 -21.85
C PHE A 252 -25.62 -5.74 -20.61
N ALA A 253 -26.06 -6.37 -19.52
CA ALA A 253 -25.42 -6.31 -18.21
C ALA A 253 -24.08 -7.04 -18.13
N ASP A 254 -23.87 -8.08 -18.95
CA ASP A 254 -22.66 -8.92 -19.00
C ASP A 254 -21.64 -8.48 -20.05
N ASN A 255 -21.97 -7.52 -20.91
CA ASN A 255 -21.11 -7.07 -22.01
C ASN A 255 -20.84 -5.57 -21.92
N LEU A 256 -20.18 -5.17 -20.82
CA LEU A 256 -19.78 -3.79 -20.61
C LEU A 256 -18.42 -3.52 -21.26
N GLN A 257 -18.27 -2.32 -21.83
CA GLN A 257 -17.01 -1.89 -22.45
C GLN A 257 -15.86 -1.94 -21.44
N ASP A 258 -14.71 -2.42 -21.86
CA ASP A 258 -13.48 -2.51 -21.07
C ASP A 258 -13.53 -3.43 -19.84
N GLY A 259 -14.52 -4.34 -19.74
CA GLY A 259 -14.64 -5.24 -18.58
C GLY A 259 -14.91 -4.54 -17.25
N LYS A 260 -15.41 -3.31 -17.29
CA LYS A 260 -15.75 -2.53 -16.09
C LYS A 260 -16.96 -3.15 -15.37
N PRO A 261 -17.04 -3.05 -14.03
CA PRO A 261 -18.24 -3.48 -13.29
C PRO A 261 -19.42 -2.55 -13.60
N MET A 262 -20.65 -3.07 -13.48
CA MET A 262 -21.88 -2.26 -13.63
C MET A 262 -21.91 -1.10 -12.62
N PHE A 263 -21.64 -1.43 -11.35
CA PHE A 263 -21.59 -0.47 -10.27
C PHE A 263 -20.37 -0.73 -9.41
N THR A 264 -19.86 0.33 -8.75
CA THR A 264 -18.91 0.21 -7.65
C THR A 264 -19.57 0.80 -6.41
N VAL A 265 -19.59 0.02 -5.33
CA VAL A 265 -20.09 0.44 -4.02
C VAL A 265 -18.93 0.48 -3.06
N GLU A 266 -18.72 1.63 -2.41
CA GLU A 266 -17.63 1.81 -1.45
C GLU A 266 -18.18 2.31 -0.11
N ASN A 267 -17.64 1.77 0.97
CA ASN A 267 -17.87 2.33 2.30
C ASN A 267 -16.98 3.56 2.47
N LEU A 268 -17.55 4.72 2.26
CA LEU A 268 -16.89 6.01 2.43
C LEU A 268 -17.03 6.56 3.86
N ASP A 269 -17.68 5.87 4.78
CA ASP A 269 -17.80 6.31 6.18
C ASP A 269 -16.46 6.28 6.89
N GLN A 270 -15.54 5.46 6.44
CA GLN A 270 -14.14 5.44 6.84
C GLN A 270 -13.25 5.35 5.60
N LEU A 271 -12.27 6.23 5.49
CA LEU A 271 -11.31 6.24 4.39
C LEU A 271 -9.99 5.59 4.83
N GLU A 272 -9.34 4.95 3.89
CA GLU A 272 -7.99 4.44 4.03
C GLU A 272 -7.10 4.92 2.90
N LEU A 273 -5.83 5.12 3.20
CA LEU A 273 -4.79 5.41 2.23
C LEU A 273 -4.02 4.13 1.95
N SER A 274 -4.00 3.69 0.71
CA SER A 274 -3.26 2.51 0.25
C SER A 274 -1.94 2.94 -0.36
N ILE A 275 -0.82 2.55 0.24
CA ILE A 275 0.52 2.94 -0.19
C ILE A 275 1.45 1.72 -0.28
N SER A 276 2.48 1.87 -1.10
CA SER A 276 3.50 0.84 -1.27
C SER A 276 4.83 1.36 -0.72
N VAL A 277 5.39 0.64 0.25
CA VAL A 277 6.65 0.99 0.92
C VAL A 277 7.75 0.06 0.43
N SER A 278 8.96 0.60 0.22
CA SER A 278 10.13 -0.18 -0.17
C SER A 278 10.50 -1.23 0.89
N GLU A 279 10.99 -2.40 0.46
CA GLU A 279 11.47 -3.46 1.35
C GLU A 279 12.58 -2.99 2.31
N TYR A 280 13.35 -1.96 1.93
CA TYR A 280 14.40 -1.40 2.78
C TYR A 280 13.85 -0.59 3.96
N SER A 281 12.66 -0.01 3.83
CA SER A 281 12.06 0.84 4.86
C SER A 281 11.05 0.10 5.75
N ILE A 282 10.56 -1.07 5.30
CA ILE A 282 9.49 -1.80 6.00
C ILE A 282 9.90 -2.27 7.40
N GLY A 283 11.20 -2.55 7.62
CA GLY A 283 11.71 -3.01 8.92
C GLY A 283 11.56 -1.98 10.05
N LYS A 284 11.32 -0.71 9.71
CA LYS A 284 11.09 0.39 10.66
C LYS A 284 9.59 0.66 10.90
N LEU A 285 8.71 0.00 10.14
CA LEU A 285 7.27 0.19 10.23
C LEU A 285 6.62 -0.82 11.18
N SER A 286 5.66 -0.37 11.94
CA SER A 286 4.85 -1.17 12.85
C SER A 286 3.38 -0.76 12.77
N LEU A 287 2.49 -1.71 13.07
CA LEU A 287 1.06 -1.41 13.22
C LEU A 287 0.86 -0.40 14.36
N GLY A 288 -0.09 0.52 14.19
CA GLY A 288 -0.41 1.54 15.18
C GLY A 288 0.48 2.79 15.09
N GLN A 289 1.43 2.87 14.17
CA GLN A 289 2.21 4.09 13.98
C GLN A 289 1.36 5.22 13.43
N LYS A 290 1.57 6.41 14.00
CA LYS A 290 0.88 7.64 13.58
C LYS A 290 1.38 8.11 12.23
N ALA A 291 0.45 8.60 11.42
CA ALA A 291 0.72 9.21 10.13
C ALA A 291 0.00 10.55 10.03
N ILE A 292 0.67 11.52 9.44
CA ILE A 292 0.09 12.83 9.10
C ILE A 292 -0.22 12.80 7.61
N ILE A 293 -1.49 12.97 7.27
CA ILE A 293 -1.98 12.88 5.89
C ILE A 293 -2.23 14.28 5.36
N SER A 294 -1.71 14.55 4.18
CA SER A 294 -1.90 15.79 3.44
C SER A 294 -2.34 15.47 2.00
N ALA A 295 -3.17 16.32 1.43
CA ALA A 295 -3.61 16.24 0.04
C ALA A 295 -3.90 17.64 -0.49
N ASP A 296 -3.72 17.86 -1.79
CA ASP A 296 -3.93 19.19 -2.40
C ASP A 296 -5.33 19.75 -2.16
N ILE A 297 -6.33 18.87 -2.10
CA ILE A 297 -7.73 19.26 -1.83
C ILE A 297 -7.93 19.80 -0.41
N LEU A 298 -7.06 19.45 0.53
CA LEU A 298 -7.14 19.90 1.93
C LEU A 298 -6.45 21.26 2.14
N GLY A 299 -5.65 21.75 1.16
CA GLY A 299 -4.83 22.95 1.33
C GLY A 299 -3.81 22.76 2.46
N ASP A 300 -3.81 23.66 3.46
CA ASP A 300 -2.90 23.61 4.61
C ASP A 300 -3.37 22.67 5.73
N GLU A 301 -4.60 22.15 5.64
CA GLU A 301 -5.13 21.23 6.63
C GLU A 301 -4.48 19.85 6.52
N LYS A 302 -4.25 19.24 7.68
CA LYS A 302 -3.69 17.90 7.80
C LYS A 302 -4.65 17.01 8.56
N LEU A 303 -4.73 15.76 8.13
CA LEU A 303 -5.50 14.74 8.84
C LEU A 303 -4.54 13.81 9.57
N GLU A 304 -4.99 13.27 10.66
CA GLU A 304 -4.28 12.21 11.38
C GLU A 304 -4.76 10.85 10.90
N GLY A 305 -3.90 9.86 10.99
CA GLY A 305 -4.22 8.49 10.68
C GLY A 305 -3.23 7.54 11.33
N GLU A 306 -3.52 6.27 11.23
CA GLU A 306 -2.76 5.20 11.85
C GLU A 306 -2.51 4.07 10.86
N VAL A 307 -1.31 3.48 10.91
CA VAL A 307 -0.98 2.28 10.11
C VAL A 307 -1.82 1.11 10.60
N SER A 308 -2.86 0.77 9.84
CA SER A 308 -3.84 -0.25 10.19
C SER A 308 -3.50 -1.64 9.65
N SER A 309 -2.73 -1.72 8.56
CA SER A 309 -2.35 -3.00 7.96
C SER A 309 -1.01 -2.91 7.25
N ILE A 310 -0.21 -3.96 7.40
CA ILE A 310 1.03 -4.19 6.65
C ILE A 310 0.87 -5.54 5.95
N SER A 311 1.02 -5.58 4.63
CA SER A 311 0.90 -6.82 3.86
C SER A 311 2.01 -7.82 4.29
N PRO A 312 1.68 -9.10 4.49
CA PRO A 312 2.68 -10.12 4.76
C PRO A 312 3.48 -10.53 3.50
N THR A 313 3.10 -10.01 2.33
CA THR A 313 3.72 -10.32 1.04
C THR A 313 4.18 -9.06 0.34
N GLY A 314 5.39 -9.12 -0.22
CA GLY A 314 5.91 -8.08 -1.10
C GLY A 314 5.47 -8.31 -2.55
N GLU A 315 5.23 -7.22 -3.26
CA GLU A 315 4.86 -7.17 -4.66
C GLU A 315 5.97 -6.50 -5.47
N GLN A 316 6.02 -6.79 -6.77
CA GLN A 316 6.92 -6.07 -7.66
C GLN A 316 6.25 -4.74 -8.05
N LYS A 317 6.96 -3.64 -7.87
CA LYS A 317 6.48 -2.33 -8.30
C LYS A 317 6.23 -2.33 -9.81
N ASN A 318 5.03 -1.91 -10.22
CA ASN A 318 4.68 -1.81 -11.64
C ASN A 318 5.68 -0.88 -12.35
N GLY A 319 6.49 -1.44 -13.26
CA GLY A 319 7.49 -0.70 -14.02
C GLY A 319 8.70 -1.56 -14.41
N THR A 320 9.70 -0.91 -15.00
CA THR A 320 10.93 -1.54 -15.51
C THR A 320 11.98 -1.85 -14.44
N THR A 321 11.74 -1.48 -13.19
CA THR A 321 12.66 -1.71 -12.06
C THR A 321 12.27 -2.96 -11.27
N ALA A 322 13.26 -3.76 -10.86
CA ALA A 322 13.07 -4.95 -10.03
C ALA A 322 12.83 -4.59 -8.54
N GLU A 323 12.39 -3.37 -8.24
CA GLU A 323 12.11 -2.91 -6.88
C GLU A 323 10.91 -3.64 -6.28
N ARG A 324 11.11 -4.19 -5.08
CA ARG A 324 10.05 -4.81 -4.30
C ARG A 324 9.46 -3.82 -3.32
N VAL A 325 8.14 -3.85 -3.23
CA VAL A 325 7.37 -2.98 -2.34
C VAL A 325 6.39 -3.82 -1.53
N ILE A 326 6.10 -3.36 -0.34
CA ILE A 326 5.13 -3.96 0.55
C ILE A 326 3.93 -3.01 0.65
N PRO A 327 2.73 -3.47 0.26
CA PRO A 327 1.52 -2.68 0.44
C PRO A 327 1.21 -2.48 1.93
N ILE A 328 0.90 -1.26 2.32
CA ILE A 328 0.40 -0.92 3.65
C ILE A 328 -0.87 -0.08 3.53
N LYS A 329 -1.67 -0.10 4.58
CA LYS A 329 -2.88 0.71 4.68
C LYS A 329 -2.80 1.59 5.90
N ILE A 330 -3.22 2.83 5.74
CA ILE A 330 -3.34 3.82 6.80
C ILE A 330 -4.81 4.19 6.90
N THR A 331 -5.43 3.95 8.04
CA THR A 331 -6.79 4.41 8.32
C THR A 331 -6.75 5.89 8.67
N ILE A 332 -7.66 6.66 8.09
CA ILE A 332 -7.76 8.09 8.30
C ILE A 332 -8.75 8.35 9.43
N ASP A 333 -8.31 9.04 10.48
CA ASP A 333 -9.11 9.32 11.66
C ASP A 333 -9.92 10.62 11.52
N GLY A 334 -11.08 10.64 12.18
CA GLY A 334 -11.88 11.85 12.34
C GLY A 334 -12.65 12.34 11.11
N ASP A 335 -12.89 13.64 11.07
CA ASP A 335 -13.63 14.29 9.97
C ASP A 335 -12.72 14.40 8.74
N LYS A 336 -13.21 13.91 7.62
CA LYS A 336 -12.50 13.80 6.34
C LYS A 336 -12.26 15.15 5.65
N LYS A 337 -12.88 16.24 6.14
CA LYS A 337 -12.69 17.62 5.66
C LYS A 337 -12.70 17.80 4.14
N GLY A 338 -13.51 16.99 3.44
CA GLY A 338 -13.63 17.04 1.98
C GLY A 338 -12.67 16.12 1.22
N LEU A 339 -11.91 15.25 1.89
CA LEU A 339 -11.12 14.21 1.25
C LEU A 339 -12.02 13.24 0.48
N ILE A 340 -11.69 12.97 -0.76
CA ILE A 340 -12.51 12.18 -1.68
C ILE A 340 -11.78 10.88 -2.03
N SER A 341 -12.52 9.75 -2.12
CA SER A 341 -11.99 8.49 -2.66
C SER A 341 -11.52 8.66 -4.10
N GLY A 342 -10.39 8.05 -4.45
CA GLY A 342 -9.79 8.07 -5.78
C GLY A 342 -8.73 9.16 -6.00
N ILE A 343 -8.55 10.11 -5.06
CA ILE A 343 -7.46 11.09 -5.15
C ILE A 343 -6.18 10.54 -4.51
N THR A 344 -5.06 11.13 -4.87
CA THR A 344 -3.76 10.83 -4.25
C THR A 344 -3.56 11.72 -3.02
N ALA A 345 -3.16 11.10 -1.91
CA ALA A 345 -2.72 11.79 -0.71
C ALA A 345 -1.29 11.35 -0.33
N LYS A 346 -0.61 12.21 0.42
CA LYS A 346 0.70 11.96 0.99
C LYS A 346 0.55 11.66 2.46
N ALA A 347 1.25 10.65 2.95
CA ALA A 347 1.36 10.33 4.36
C ALA A 347 2.81 10.46 4.84
N ASP A 348 3.01 11.20 5.91
CA ASP A 348 4.26 11.29 6.65
C ASP A 348 4.13 10.41 7.90
N ILE A 349 4.64 9.17 7.81
CA ILE A 349 4.56 8.18 8.89
C ILE A 349 5.71 8.42 9.86
N VAL A 350 5.41 8.55 11.14
CA VAL A 350 6.43 8.73 12.19
C VAL A 350 7.06 7.37 12.49
N LEU A 351 8.32 7.20 12.10
CA LEU A 351 9.10 5.97 12.34
C LEU A 351 9.66 5.91 13.74
N SER A 352 10.24 7.03 14.18
CA SER A 352 10.78 7.19 15.53
C SER A 352 10.68 8.65 15.97
N GLU A 353 10.56 8.89 17.27
CA GLU A 353 10.56 10.23 17.86
C GLU A 353 11.41 10.27 19.13
N ALA A 354 12.08 11.39 19.34
CA ALA A 354 12.74 11.70 20.60
C ALA A 354 12.36 13.12 21.04
N LYS A 355 12.06 13.29 22.33
CA LYS A 355 11.63 14.56 22.90
C LYS A 355 12.65 15.11 23.87
N ASP A 356 12.78 16.44 23.90
CA ASP A 356 13.72 17.17 24.78
C ASP A 356 15.17 16.68 24.64
N VAL A 357 15.58 16.39 23.39
CA VAL A 357 16.93 15.93 23.06
C VAL A 357 17.73 17.02 22.34
N PHE A 358 19.05 16.94 22.40
CA PHE A 358 19.90 17.85 21.64
C PHE A 358 19.82 17.53 20.16
N VAL A 359 19.45 18.53 19.37
CA VAL A 359 19.24 18.41 17.92
C VAL A 359 20.19 19.36 17.19
N VAL A 360 20.90 18.84 16.21
CA VAL A 360 21.83 19.61 15.39
C VAL A 360 21.58 19.31 13.90
N PRO A 361 21.96 20.23 12.99
CA PRO A 361 21.96 19.93 11.57
C PRO A 361 22.85 18.72 11.25
N LEU A 362 22.45 17.89 10.29
CA LEU A 362 23.26 16.74 9.82
C LEU A 362 24.69 17.16 9.41
N SER A 363 24.81 18.37 8.84
CA SER A 363 26.11 18.94 8.44
C SER A 363 27.06 19.24 9.59
N ALA A 364 26.57 19.31 10.84
CA ALA A 364 27.40 19.60 12.02
C ALA A 364 28.12 18.36 12.57
N VAL A 365 27.68 17.17 12.16
CA VAL A 365 28.29 15.89 12.56
C VAL A 365 29.30 15.44 11.50
N ILE A 366 30.56 15.28 11.91
CA ILE A 366 31.66 14.78 11.06
C ILE A 366 32.01 13.34 11.45
N THR A 367 32.57 12.61 10.52
CA THR A 367 33.15 11.28 10.80
C THR A 367 34.64 11.41 11.07
N GLY A 368 35.07 11.01 12.25
CA GLY A 368 36.48 10.97 12.62
C GLY A 368 37.26 9.89 11.85
N GLU A 369 38.59 9.94 11.96
CA GLU A 369 39.47 8.94 11.29
C GLU A 369 39.22 7.50 11.77
N ASP A 370 38.70 7.34 12.97
CA ASP A 370 38.33 6.06 13.59
C ASP A 370 36.90 5.59 13.21
N GLY A 371 36.21 6.38 12.41
CA GLY A 371 34.81 6.12 12.01
C GLY A 371 33.77 6.54 13.05
N SER A 372 34.17 7.19 14.15
CA SER A 372 33.25 7.74 15.15
C SER A 372 32.62 9.05 14.67
N SER A 373 31.38 9.29 15.10
CA SER A 373 30.69 10.58 14.88
C SER A 373 31.26 11.61 15.89
N GLN A 374 31.58 12.80 15.42
CA GLN A 374 32.18 13.87 16.21
C GLN A 374 31.52 15.21 15.89
N MET A 375 31.56 16.14 16.82
CA MET A 375 31.14 17.54 16.63
C MET A 375 32.27 18.49 17.07
N ALA A 376 32.38 19.62 16.38
CA ALA A 376 33.31 20.68 16.70
C ALA A 376 32.61 21.79 17.48
N PHE A 377 32.98 21.96 18.75
CA PHE A 377 32.54 23.08 19.60
C PHE A 377 33.56 24.22 19.57
N VAL A 378 33.10 25.42 19.88
CA VAL A 378 33.95 26.59 20.01
C VAL A 378 34.00 27.02 21.48
N GLU A 379 35.18 26.91 22.11
CA GLU A 379 35.43 27.34 23.46
C GLU A 379 36.63 28.31 23.47
N ASP A 380 36.45 29.48 24.05
CA ASP A 380 37.50 30.53 24.13
C ASP A 380 38.19 30.85 22.78
N GLY A 381 37.41 30.75 21.63
CA GLY A 381 37.94 30.99 20.30
C GLY A 381 38.78 29.84 19.74
N LYS A 382 38.69 28.64 20.30
CA LYS A 382 39.35 27.42 19.84
C LYS A 382 38.37 26.29 19.56
N ILE A 383 38.71 25.43 18.62
CA ILE A 383 37.96 24.22 18.33
C ILE A 383 38.21 23.16 19.40
N HIS A 384 37.12 22.60 19.91
CA HIS A 384 37.09 21.41 20.77
C HIS A 384 36.28 20.33 20.12
N ILE A 385 36.90 19.17 19.80
CA ILE A 385 36.23 18.07 19.10
C ILE A 385 35.67 17.07 20.12
N VAL A 386 34.35 16.93 20.15
CA VAL A 386 33.67 16.04 21.09
C VAL A 386 33.11 14.83 20.34
N PRO A 387 33.50 13.60 20.72
CA PRO A 387 32.86 12.40 20.19
C PRO A 387 31.40 12.32 20.63
N VAL A 388 30.50 12.09 19.67
CA VAL A 388 29.05 12.05 19.91
C VAL A 388 28.45 10.72 19.42
N LYS A 389 27.36 10.36 20.05
CA LYS A 389 26.47 9.30 19.56
C LYS A 389 25.27 9.94 18.90
N THR A 390 24.97 9.52 17.67
CA THR A 390 23.77 9.93 16.96
C THR A 390 22.58 9.04 17.33
N GLY A 391 21.39 9.63 17.42
CA GLY A 391 20.12 8.97 17.72
C GLY A 391 19.14 9.06 16.56
N VAL A 392 17.94 9.61 16.82
CA VAL A 392 16.90 9.84 15.80
C VAL A 392 17.39 10.84 14.77
N GLU A 393 17.19 10.52 13.49
CA GLU A 393 17.62 11.32 12.35
C GLU A 393 16.41 11.74 11.52
N SER A 394 16.37 13.01 11.15
CA SER A 394 15.42 13.56 10.19
C SER A 394 16.12 13.96 8.88
N ASP A 395 15.40 14.44 7.89
CA ASP A 395 15.95 14.86 6.59
C ASP A 395 17.04 15.95 6.71
N VAL A 396 17.02 16.76 7.78
CA VAL A 396 17.89 17.93 7.93
C VAL A 396 18.65 17.98 9.25
N SER A 397 18.25 17.20 10.24
CA SER A 397 18.77 17.26 11.60
C SER A 397 18.93 15.87 12.21
N VAL A 398 19.79 15.76 13.21
CA VAL A 398 20.05 14.52 13.94
C VAL A 398 20.11 14.78 15.45
N GLU A 399 19.57 13.85 16.21
CA GLU A 399 19.76 13.79 17.65
C GLU A 399 21.21 13.44 17.97
N VAL A 400 21.79 14.17 18.92
CA VAL A 400 23.16 13.93 19.39
C VAL A 400 23.22 13.84 20.91
N SER A 401 24.09 12.99 21.39
CA SER A 401 24.45 12.87 22.80
C SER A 401 25.95 12.67 22.95
N PRO A 402 26.60 13.19 23.99
CA PRO A 402 28.02 13.01 24.16
C PRO A 402 28.35 11.53 24.44
N LEU A 403 29.40 11.01 23.84
CA LEU A 403 29.86 9.63 24.08
C LEU A 403 30.47 9.47 25.48
N THR A 404 31.08 10.53 25.98
CA THR A 404 31.65 10.69 27.34
C THR A 404 31.14 12.01 27.89
N GLU A 405 31.05 12.13 29.24
CA GLU A 405 30.73 13.43 29.87
C GLU A 405 31.77 14.48 29.44
N ASP A 406 31.29 15.50 28.77
CA ASP A 406 32.12 16.65 28.33
C ASP A 406 31.44 17.96 28.73
N ALA A 407 32.25 18.88 29.31
CA ALA A 407 31.75 20.16 29.80
C ALA A 407 31.27 21.10 28.67
N SER A 408 31.77 20.87 27.44
CA SER A 408 31.43 21.63 26.24
C SER A 408 30.03 21.24 25.72
N PHE A 409 29.55 20.04 26.06
CA PHE A 409 28.26 19.54 25.61
C PHE A 409 27.14 19.93 26.57
N LYS A 410 26.71 21.18 26.48
CA LYS A 410 25.62 21.75 27.29
C LYS A 410 24.74 22.67 26.48
N GLU A 411 23.52 22.87 26.96
CA GLU A 411 22.58 23.81 26.34
C GLU A 411 23.18 25.22 26.24
N GLY A 412 23.07 25.82 25.06
CA GLY A 412 23.69 27.11 24.74
C GLY A 412 25.14 27.07 24.33
N ALA A 413 25.80 25.90 24.32
CA ALA A 413 27.17 25.78 23.80
C ALA A 413 27.20 26.06 22.29
N HIS A 414 28.26 26.69 21.81
CA HIS A 414 28.40 27.01 20.39
C HIS A 414 29.12 25.87 19.67
N PHE A 415 28.51 25.36 18.61
CA PHE A 415 29.11 24.35 17.74
C PHE A 415 29.23 24.86 16.30
N VAL A 416 30.13 24.33 15.52
CA VAL A 416 30.27 24.66 14.09
C VAL A 416 29.20 23.94 13.29
N SER A 417 28.30 24.69 12.60
CA SER A 417 27.14 24.13 11.91
C SER A 417 27.50 23.37 10.62
N ALA A 418 28.66 23.65 10.02
CA ALA A 418 29.22 22.94 8.88
C ALA A 418 30.75 22.90 8.97
N PRO A 419 31.30 22.00 9.78
CA PRO A 419 32.73 21.89 9.94
C PRO A 419 33.44 21.38 8.68
N ASP A 420 34.54 22.02 8.29
CA ASP A 420 35.40 21.55 7.22
C ASP A 420 36.36 20.46 7.74
N ALA A 421 36.73 19.53 6.88
CA ALA A 421 37.67 18.45 7.22
C ALA A 421 39.07 18.95 7.67
N SER A 422 39.40 20.25 7.51
CA SER A 422 40.64 20.87 7.96
C SER A 422 40.58 21.30 9.43
N LEU A 423 39.41 21.29 10.08
CA LEU A 423 39.32 21.65 11.50
C LEU A 423 39.94 20.58 12.38
N THR A 424 40.86 21.01 13.25
CA THR A 424 41.57 20.15 14.18
C THR A 424 41.41 20.65 15.60
N GLU A 425 41.56 19.76 16.57
CA GLU A 425 41.53 20.07 18.00
C GLU A 425 42.48 21.21 18.36
N GLY A 426 42.01 22.21 19.10
CA GLY A 426 42.78 23.35 19.57
C GLY A 426 43.03 24.45 18.52
N MET A 427 42.50 24.35 17.31
CA MET A 427 42.64 25.34 16.24
C MET A 427 42.00 26.67 16.62
N ASP A 428 42.70 27.81 16.42
CA ASP A 428 42.12 29.14 16.64
C ASP A 428 41.09 29.48 15.57
N VAL A 429 39.88 29.82 15.97
CA VAL A 429 38.78 30.19 15.09
C VAL A 429 38.16 31.52 15.51
N THR A 430 37.47 32.14 14.59
CA THR A 430 36.66 33.35 14.84
C THR A 430 35.21 33.06 14.42
N GLU A 431 34.29 33.18 15.36
CA GLU A 431 32.87 32.99 15.08
C GLU A 431 32.35 34.12 14.18
N MET A 432 31.62 33.74 13.12
CA MET A 432 30.88 34.73 12.32
C MET A 432 29.58 35.10 13.05
N PRO A 433 29.32 36.40 13.26
CA PRO A 433 28.03 36.81 13.84
C PRO A 433 26.88 36.38 12.92
N LYS A 434 25.81 35.82 13.47
CA LYS A 434 24.64 35.32 12.79
C LYS A 434 23.88 36.37 11.93
N ASP A 435 24.23 37.68 12.08
CA ASP A 435 23.61 38.84 11.44
C ASP A 435 24.49 39.55 10.40
N ALA A 436 25.57 38.96 9.91
CA ALA A 436 26.22 39.51 8.74
C ALA A 436 25.32 39.26 7.52
N PRO A 437 24.77 40.33 6.85
CA PRO A 437 24.00 40.12 5.66
C PRO A 437 24.88 39.40 4.64
N GLY A 438 24.54 38.17 4.35
CA GLY A 438 25.18 37.42 3.27
C GLY A 438 25.05 38.28 2.01
N GLU A 439 26.18 38.73 1.45
CA GLU A 439 26.21 39.18 0.08
C GLU A 439 25.66 38.05 -0.78
N SER A 440 24.39 38.19 -1.09
CA SER A 440 23.78 37.41 -2.18
C SER A 440 24.55 37.82 -3.43
N VAL A 441 25.48 36.95 -3.87
CA VAL A 441 25.99 37.00 -5.25
C VAL A 441 24.76 36.76 -6.14
N SER A 442 24.18 37.85 -6.56
CA SER A 442 23.14 37.88 -7.58
C SER A 442 23.73 37.27 -8.86
N ALA A 443 23.28 36.09 -9.20
CA ALA A 443 23.46 35.52 -10.52
C ALA A 443 22.48 36.22 -11.48
N GLU A 444 22.67 37.52 -11.67
CA GLU A 444 22.13 38.29 -12.78
C GLU A 444 23.32 38.83 -13.59
N GLU A 445 23.69 38.08 -14.60
CA GLU A 445 24.24 38.60 -15.87
C GLU A 445 24.66 37.45 -16.76
N ASN A 446 23.70 36.95 -17.55
CA ASN A 446 23.96 36.42 -18.87
C ASN A 446 22.65 35.95 -19.53
N ALA A 447 21.74 36.90 -19.73
CA ALA A 447 20.73 36.76 -20.76
C ALA A 447 21.17 37.56 -21.98
N VAL A 448 22.02 36.99 -22.80
CA VAL A 448 22.29 37.51 -24.17
C VAL A 448 21.15 37.02 -25.05
N ILE A 449 20.43 38.01 -25.49
CA ILE A 449 19.52 38.11 -26.62
C ILE A 449 19.97 37.21 -27.79
N VAL A 450 19.14 36.28 -28.22
CA VAL A 450 19.06 35.89 -29.64
C VAL A 450 17.60 36.02 -30.07
N LYS A 451 17.32 37.12 -30.72
CA LYS A 451 16.20 37.24 -31.69
C LYS A 451 16.67 36.60 -32.99
N ASN A 452 15.96 35.59 -33.43
CA ASN A 452 15.41 35.50 -34.81
C ASN A 452 14.43 34.33 -34.85
#